data_98bfa70ccff8e8cda5a6760e4fdf6f74
#
_entry.id   98bfa70ccff8e8cda5a6760e4fdf6f74
#
_cell.length_a   1.000
_cell.length_b   1.000
_cell.length_c   1.000
_cell.angle_alpha   90.00
_cell.angle_beta   90.00
_cell.angle_gamma   90.00
#
_symmetry.space_group_name_H-M   'P 1'
#
loop_
_entity.id
_entity.type
_entity.pdbx_description
1 polymer ?
#
loop_
_entity_poly.entity_id
_entity_poly.type
_entity_poly.pdbx_seq_one_letter_code
_entity_poly.pdbx_strand_id
1 'polypeptide(L)'
;MLLLLRREELSVVELQEILGMGQSRISNHLAQLRQAGLVMDRRSGKNSYYIADADAMAGLTTILESVEREIPESAHDRAAVEIAVKKRNDRARDYFNKLAGKFGRTYVPGRSWKAVADFLFLLVPPTTVAVDLGAGEGTLAQLLAKRAKKVIAVDSSEKMVEFGANLAREHGFANLEYRQGNIESPPVKPETADLALLSQALHHAEHPARAIAAAFMVLKKGGRVVVLDLLQHQFEEARELYADRWLGFSETDLHAWLTDAGFRDIEVTVCAREKEPPHFQTVMATGLK
;
A
#
# COMPACT_ATOMS: atom_id res chain seq x y z
N MET A 1 3.07 -1.72 -27.79
CA MET A 1 2.57 -2.62 -26.71
C MET A 1 3.70 -3.21 -25.86
N LEU A 2 4.66 -3.97 -26.42
CA LEU A 2 5.76 -4.56 -25.64
C LEU A 2 6.59 -3.51 -24.89
N LEU A 3 6.86 -2.34 -25.49
CA LEU A 3 7.54 -1.22 -24.83
C LEU A 3 6.79 -0.69 -23.60
N LEU A 4 5.47 -0.71 -23.61
CA LEU A 4 4.63 -0.30 -22.47
C LEU A 4 4.68 -1.34 -21.36
N LEU A 5 4.52 -2.63 -21.72
CA LEU A 5 4.55 -3.76 -20.79
C LEU A 5 5.92 -4.01 -20.16
N ARG A 6 6.99 -3.52 -20.78
CA ARG A 6 8.35 -3.51 -20.19
C ARG A 6 8.45 -2.54 -19.01
N ARG A 7 7.61 -1.52 -18.98
CA ARG A 7 7.65 -0.44 -17.99
C ARG A 7 6.64 -0.64 -16.87
N GLU A 8 5.46 -1.16 -17.21
CA GLU A 8 4.34 -1.23 -16.29
C GLU A 8 3.45 -2.44 -16.58
N GLU A 9 2.90 -3.04 -15.54
CA GLU A 9 1.86 -4.06 -15.65
C GLU A 9 0.54 -3.37 -16.02
N LEU A 10 -0.04 -3.76 -17.17
CA LEU A 10 -1.24 -3.13 -17.71
C LEU A 10 -2.32 -4.15 -18.01
N SER A 11 -3.57 -3.77 -17.75
CA SER A 11 -4.75 -4.54 -18.13
C SER A 11 -5.09 -4.35 -19.61
N VAL A 12 -5.92 -5.25 -20.15
CA VAL A 12 -6.43 -5.11 -21.54
C VAL A 12 -7.14 -3.79 -21.75
N VAL A 13 -7.92 -3.34 -20.76
CA VAL A 13 -8.67 -2.07 -20.82
C VAL A 13 -7.72 -0.87 -20.86
N GLU A 14 -6.69 -0.87 -20.02
CA GLU A 14 -5.69 0.21 -20.03
C GLU A 14 -4.90 0.23 -21.34
N LEU A 15 -4.53 -0.91 -21.88
CA LEU A 15 -3.88 -0.99 -23.19
C LEU A 15 -4.79 -0.48 -24.33
N GLN A 16 -6.11 -0.71 -24.26
CA GLN A 16 -7.05 -0.14 -25.20
C GLN A 16 -7.09 1.39 -25.12
N GLU A 17 -7.16 1.93 -23.90
CA GLU A 17 -7.18 3.39 -23.66
C GLU A 17 -5.89 4.05 -24.16
N ILE A 18 -4.72 3.45 -23.85
CA ILE A 18 -3.40 4.00 -24.20
C ILE A 18 -3.16 3.96 -25.72
N LEU A 19 -3.44 2.81 -26.34
CA LEU A 19 -3.10 2.57 -27.74
C LEU A 19 -4.22 2.92 -28.73
N GLY A 20 -5.42 3.28 -28.25
CA GLY A 20 -6.57 3.56 -29.10
C GLY A 20 -7.02 2.32 -29.92
N MET A 21 -6.74 1.11 -29.46
CA MET A 21 -6.97 -0.13 -30.21
C MET A 21 -8.17 -0.89 -29.64
N GLY A 22 -8.91 -1.57 -30.53
CA GLY A 22 -10.02 -2.43 -30.09
C GLY A 22 -9.56 -3.68 -29.34
N GLN A 23 -10.41 -4.16 -28.42
CA GLN A 23 -10.12 -5.29 -27.52
C GLN A 23 -9.59 -6.54 -28.25
N SER A 24 -10.24 -6.93 -29.35
CA SER A 24 -9.84 -8.14 -30.10
C SER A 24 -8.42 -8.03 -30.63
N ARG A 25 -8.02 -6.85 -31.12
CA ARG A 25 -6.66 -6.60 -31.61
C ARG A 25 -5.64 -6.66 -30.50
N ILE A 26 -5.92 -6.01 -29.35
CA ILE A 26 -5.07 -6.07 -28.15
C ILE A 26 -4.91 -7.52 -27.70
N SER A 27 -6.01 -8.26 -27.55
CA SER A 27 -5.99 -9.64 -27.08
C SER A 27 -5.19 -10.56 -28.01
N ASN A 28 -5.31 -10.38 -29.33
CA ASN A 28 -4.53 -11.16 -30.32
C ASN A 28 -3.03 -10.87 -30.19
N HIS A 29 -2.62 -9.60 -30.06
CA HIS A 29 -1.21 -9.26 -29.88
C HIS A 29 -0.66 -9.79 -28.55
N LEU A 30 -1.43 -9.69 -27.46
CA LEU A 30 -1.04 -10.24 -26.16
C LEU A 30 -0.88 -11.77 -26.23
N ALA A 31 -1.77 -12.46 -26.92
CA ALA A 31 -1.67 -13.90 -27.11
C ALA A 31 -0.38 -14.27 -27.87
N GLN A 32 -0.04 -13.54 -28.94
CA GLN A 32 1.20 -13.73 -29.69
C GLN A 32 2.44 -13.47 -28.83
N LEU A 33 2.47 -12.36 -28.08
CA LEU A 33 3.58 -12.02 -27.21
C LEU A 33 3.76 -13.07 -26.10
N ARG A 34 2.65 -13.55 -25.52
CA ARG A 34 2.68 -14.63 -24.52
C ARG A 34 3.17 -15.96 -25.12
N GLN A 35 2.70 -16.32 -26.31
CA GLN A 35 3.17 -17.53 -27.00
C GLN A 35 4.67 -17.47 -27.31
N ALA A 36 5.18 -16.27 -27.59
CA ALA A 36 6.62 -16.03 -27.80
C ALA A 36 7.41 -15.96 -26.49
N GLY A 37 6.79 -16.10 -25.32
CA GLY A 37 7.45 -16.00 -24.03
C GLY A 37 7.91 -14.58 -23.65
N LEU A 38 7.40 -13.54 -24.32
CA LEU A 38 7.84 -12.16 -24.13
C LEU A 38 7.02 -11.41 -23.06
N VAL A 39 5.85 -11.93 -22.69
CA VAL A 39 4.98 -11.36 -21.66
C VAL A 39 4.40 -12.45 -20.78
N MET A 40 4.23 -12.13 -19.52
CA MET A 40 3.50 -12.91 -18.54
C MET A 40 2.12 -12.29 -18.33
N ASP A 41 1.15 -13.11 -17.92
CA ASP A 41 -0.17 -12.64 -17.52
C ASP A 41 -0.50 -13.06 -16.09
N ARG A 42 -1.23 -12.20 -15.39
CA ARG A 42 -1.76 -12.43 -14.07
C ARG A 42 -3.25 -12.09 -14.06
N ARG A 43 -4.06 -13.00 -13.55
CA ARG A 43 -5.47 -12.73 -13.31
C ARG A 43 -5.69 -12.01 -11.99
N SER A 44 -6.56 -11.01 -12.01
CA SER A 44 -7.00 -10.28 -10.82
C SER A 44 -8.47 -9.92 -10.98
N GLY A 45 -9.35 -10.66 -10.29
CA GLY A 45 -10.79 -10.57 -10.45
C GLY A 45 -11.23 -10.86 -11.89
N LYS A 46 -11.97 -9.93 -12.49
CA LYS A 46 -12.42 -10.01 -13.89
C LYS A 46 -11.38 -9.56 -14.91
N ASN A 47 -10.26 -8.99 -14.45
CA ASN A 47 -9.23 -8.43 -15.32
C ASN A 47 -8.02 -9.36 -15.44
N SER A 48 -7.41 -9.37 -16.62
CA SER A 48 -6.09 -9.93 -16.86
C SER A 48 -5.09 -8.78 -17.03
N TYR A 49 -4.02 -8.83 -16.28
CA TYR A 49 -2.91 -7.89 -16.34
C TYR A 49 -1.73 -8.55 -17.02
N TYR A 50 -0.97 -7.80 -17.77
CA TYR A 50 0.17 -8.28 -18.55
C TYR A 50 1.40 -7.43 -18.24
N ILE A 51 2.55 -8.09 -18.16
CA ILE A 51 3.86 -7.46 -17.97
C ILE A 51 4.88 -8.17 -18.87
N ALA A 52 5.89 -7.47 -19.35
CA ALA A 52 6.97 -8.11 -20.10
C ALA A 52 7.78 -9.03 -19.18
N ASP A 53 8.17 -10.19 -19.70
CA ASP A 53 9.06 -11.11 -19.02
C ASP A 53 10.47 -10.53 -18.95
N ALA A 54 11.00 -10.34 -17.73
CA ALA A 54 12.27 -9.66 -17.50
C ALA A 54 13.47 -10.43 -18.11
N ASP A 55 13.44 -11.76 -18.05
CA ASP A 55 14.51 -12.61 -18.56
C ASP A 55 14.50 -12.60 -20.09
N ALA A 56 13.33 -12.70 -20.70
CA ALA A 56 13.18 -12.59 -22.16
C ALA A 56 13.57 -11.20 -22.68
N MET A 57 13.34 -10.14 -21.86
CA MET A 57 13.71 -8.77 -22.24
C MET A 57 15.20 -8.49 -22.17
N ALA A 58 15.97 -9.23 -21.37
CA ALA A 58 17.41 -8.98 -21.20
C ALA A 58 18.17 -9.01 -22.54
N GLY A 59 17.82 -9.96 -23.45
CA GLY A 59 18.42 -10.07 -24.77
C GLY A 59 17.92 -9.07 -25.82
N LEU A 60 16.79 -8.38 -25.55
CA LEU A 60 16.12 -7.48 -26.49
C LEU A 60 16.28 -5.99 -26.13
N THR A 61 16.87 -5.67 -24.99
CA THR A 61 16.90 -4.31 -24.42
C THR A 61 17.43 -3.28 -25.42
N THR A 62 18.61 -3.51 -26.01
CA THR A 62 19.25 -2.58 -26.96
C THR A 62 18.39 -2.34 -28.20
N ILE A 63 17.79 -3.40 -28.73
CA ILE A 63 16.91 -3.33 -29.92
C ILE A 63 15.66 -2.50 -29.57
N LEU A 64 15.03 -2.79 -28.44
CA LEU A 64 13.82 -2.09 -28.00
C LEU A 64 14.09 -0.61 -27.73
N GLU A 65 15.24 -0.26 -27.16
CA GLU A 65 15.63 1.13 -26.93
C GLU A 65 15.91 1.89 -28.24
N SER A 66 16.45 1.22 -29.23
CA SER A 66 16.63 1.80 -30.56
C SER A 66 15.27 2.08 -31.21
N VAL A 67 14.41 1.06 -31.23
CA VAL A 67 13.05 1.15 -31.80
C VAL A 67 12.22 2.22 -31.06
N GLU A 68 12.32 2.30 -29.73
CA GLU A 68 11.59 3.30 -28.94
C GLU A 68 11.96 4.74 -29.33
N ARG A 69 13.21 4.99 -29.69
CA ARG A 69 13.67 6.31 -30.17
C ARG A 69 13.14 6.70 -31.54
N GLU A 70 12.85 5.69 -32.37
CA GLU A 70 12.35 5.88 -33.74
C GLU A 70 10.84 5.98 -33.84
N ILE A 71 10.09 5.58 -32.80
CA ILE A 71 8.63 5.64 -32.75
C ILE A 71 8.18 7.01 -32.22
N PRO A 72 7.58 7.88 -33.05
CA PRO A 72 7.15 9.23 -32.61
C PRO A 72 6.12 9.17 -31.48
N GLU A 73 5.24 8.16 -31.48
CA GLU A 73 4.18 7.96 -30.51
C GLU A 73 4.68 7.50 -29.14
N SER A 74 5.93 7.04 -29.03
CA SER A 74 6.45 6.44 -27.80
C SER A 74 6.43 7.39 -26.59
N ALA A 75 6.62 8.68 -26.84
CA ALA A 75 6.53 9.71 -25.79
C ALA A 75 5.08 9.94 -25.34
N HIS A 76 4.14 9.95 -26.28
CA HIS A 76 2.71 10.06 -26.01
C HIS A 76 2.20 8.84 -25.24
N ASP A 77 2.57 7.64 -25.69
CA ASP A 77 2.21 6.39 -25.05
C ASP A 77 2.74 6.30 -23.62
N ARG A 78 3.97 6.78 -23.36
CA ARG A 78 4.54 6.88 -22.00
C ARG A 78 3.72 7.78 -21.10
N ALA A 79 3.38 8.99 -21.57
CA ALA A 79 2.54 9.90 -20.81
C ALA A 79 1.16 9.28 -20.52
N ALA A 80 0.59 8.54 -21.49
CA ALA A 80 -0.68 7.84 -21.32
C ALA A 80 -0.59 6.70 -20.28
N VAL A 81 0.54 5.97 -20.20
CA VAL A 81 0.79 5.00 -19.13
C VAL A 81 0.80 5.68 -17.77
N GLU A 82 1.55 6.78 -17.62
CA GLU A 82 1.60 7.53 -16.36
C GLU A 82 0.20 7.99 -15.92
N ILE A 83 -0.61 8.47 -16.88
CA ILE A 83 -2.01 8.86 -16.61
C ILE A 83 -2.85 7.66 -16.18
N ALA A 84 -2.72 6.50 -16.84
CA ALA A 84 -3.46 5.29 -16.51
C ALA A 84 -3.11 4.78 -15.10
N VAL A 85 -1.81 4.74 -14.77
CA VAL A 85 -1.30 4.38 -13.45
C VAL A 85 -1.79 5.37 -12.39
N LYS A 86 -1.69 6.66 -12.66
CA LYS A 86 -2.22 7.71 -11.77
C LYS A 86 -3.72 7.54 -11.52
N LYS A 87 -4.51 7.30 -12.59
CA LYS A 87 -5.96 7.07 -12.49
C LYS A 87 -6.29 5.82 -11.66
N ARG A 88 -5.48 4.75 -11.76
CA ARG A 88 -5.59 3.56 -10.91
C ARG A 88 -5.35 3.90 -9.44
N ASN A 89 -4.30 4.67 -9.16
CA ASN A 89 -3.95 5.12 -7.81
C ASN A 89 -5.00 6.09 -7.23
N ASP A 90 -5.54 6.98 -8.07
CA ASP A 90 -6.59 7.92 -7.67
C ASP A 90 -7.90 7.20 -7.29
N ARG A 91 -8.24 6.06 -7.92
CA ARG A 91 -9.43 5.26 -7.54
C ARG A 91 -9.38 4.77 -6.08
N ALA A 92 -8.22 4.30 -5.62
CA ALA A 92 -8.06 3.89 -4.23
C ALA A 92 -8.26 5.09 -3.29
N ARG A 93 -7.62 6.23 -3.60
CA ARG A 93 -7.79 7.48 -2.83
C ARG A 93 -9.25 7.96 -2.80
N ASP A 94 -9.95 7.90 -3.96
CA ASP A 94 -11.35 8.30 -4.05
C ASP A 94 -12.28 7.39 -3.26
N TYR A 95 -11.98 6.10 -3.18
CA TYR A 95 -12.69 5.16 -2.30
C TYR A 95 -12.58 5.62 -0.84
N PHE A 96 -11.38 5.89 -0.35
CA PHE A 96 -11.18 6.37 1.02
C PHE A 96 -11.76 7.77 1.26
N ASN A 97 -11.68 8.66 0.26
CA ASN A 97 -12.33 9.97 0.35
C ASN A 97 -13.86 9.88 0.53
N LYS A 98 -14.50 8.84 -0.08
CA LYS A 98 -15.94 8.58 0.11
C LYS A 98 -16.26 7.95 1.47
N LEU A 99 -15.29 7.29 2.09
CA LEU A 99 -15.42 6.64 3.40
C LEU A 99 -15.08 7.57 4.57
N ALA A 100 -14.47 8.74 4.31
CA ALA A 100 -14.13 9.70 5.36
C ALA A 100 -15.35 10.03 6.23
N GLY A 101 -15.22 9.91 7.54
CA GLY A 101 -16.32 10.07 8.50
C GLY A 101 -17.24 8.85 8.65
N LYS A 102 -17.08 7.79 7.83
CA LYS A 102 -17.91 6.58 7.88
C LYS A 102 -17.12 5.33 8.25
N PHE A 103 -15.81 5.39 8.18
CA PHE A 103 -14.90 4.25 8.29
C PHE A 103 -15.06 3.51 9.64
N GLY A 104 -15.08 4.23 10.75
CA GLY A 104 -15.23 3.64 12.08
C GLY A 104 -16.62 3.09 12.40
N ARG A 105 -17.66 3.43 11.59
CA ARG A 105 -19.03 2.94 11.79
C ARG A 105 -19.29 1.65 11.02
N THR A 106 -18.58 1.43 9.93
CA THR A 106 -18.82 0.32 8.99
C THR A 106 -17.89 -0.87 9.23
N TYR A 107 -16.72 -0.66 9.85
CA TYR A 107 -15.62 -1.63 9.88
C TYR A 107 -15.18 -2.08 11.28
N VAL A 108 -15.92 -1.81 12.35
CA VAL A 108 -15.48 -2.18 13.70
C VAL A 108 -16.26 -3.37 14.23
N PRO A 109 -15.73 -4.61 14.12
CA PRO A 109 -16.22 -5.72 14.91
C PRO A 109 -15.69 -5.59 16.35
N GLY A 110 -16.61 -5.54 17.30
CA GLY A 110 -16.34 -5.74 18.70
C GLY A 110 -16.04 -4.50 19.55
N ARG A 111 -17.02 -4.09 20.34
CA ARG A 111 -16.94 -2.95 21.23
C ARG A 111 -15.94 -3.08 22.40
N SER A 112 -15.45 -4.30 22.68
CA SER A 112 -14.57 -4.58 23.83
C SER A 112 -13.07 -4.38 23.51
N TRP A 113 -12.66 -4.47 22.23
CA TRP A 113 -11.24 -4.32 21.86
C TRP A 113 -10.71 -2.89 22.15
N LYS A 114 -11.57 -1.85 22.08
CA LYS A 114 -11.17 -0.48 22.36
C LYS A 114 -10.67 -0.32 23.80
N ALA A 115 -11.36 -0.93 24.76
CA ALA A 115 -10.95 -0.88 26.17
C ALA A 115 -9.63 -1.65 26.39
N VAL A 116 -9.46 -2.79 25.70
CA VAL A 116 -8.20 -3.54 25.74
C VAL A 116 -7.06 -2.74 25.09
N ALA A 117 -7.33 -2.09 23.96
CA ALA A 117 -6.35 -1.21 23.33
C ALA A 117 -5.96 -0.04 24.24
N ASP A 118 -6.92 0.68 24.85
CA ASP A 118 -6.65 1.76 25.81
C ASP A 118 -5.77 1.26 26.98
N PHE A 119 -6.06 0.06 27.50
CA PHE A 119 -5.24 -0.56 28.54
C PHE A 119 -3.81 -0.86 28.05
N LEU A 120 -3.65 -1.45 26.88
CA LEU A 120 -2.34 -1.79 26.32
C LEU A 120 -1.51 -0.54 26.00
N PHE A 121 -2.15 0.55 25.56
CA PHE A 121 -1.46 1.81 25.31
C PHE A 121 -0.86 2.46 26.58
N LEU A 122 -1.31 2.08 27.77
CA LEU A 122 -0.64 2.50 29.01
C LEU A 122 0.81 1.96 29.11
N LEU A 123 1.14 0.91 28.37
CA LEU A 123 2.50 0.36 28.29
C LEU A 123 3.42 1.19 27.38
N VAL A 124 2.87 2.08 26.55
CA VAL A 124 3.66 2.99 25.71
C VAL A 124 4.31 4.05 26.60
N PRO A 125 5.66 4.18 26.57
CA PRO A 125 6.35 5.20 27.34
C PRO A 125 5.87 6.62 26.96
N PRO A 126 5.66 7.52 27.91
CA PRO A 126 5.16 8.89 27.62
C PRO A 126 6.17 9.75 26.86
N THR A 127 7.41 9.30 26.73
CA THR A 127 8.46 9.95 25.92
C THR A 127 8.43 9.56 24.44
N THR A 128 7.61 8.59 24.08
CA THR A 128 7.55 8.02 22.71
C THR A 128 7.11 9.04 21.68
N VAL A 129 7.85 9.13 20.59
CA VAL A 129 7.42 9.76 19.34
C VAL A 129 7.00 8.65 18.40
N ALA A 130 5.74 8.64 17.98
CA ALA A 130 5.19 7.63 17.08
C ALA A 130 4.87 8.22 15.71
N VAL A 131 5.02 7.40 14.67
CA VAL A 131 4.54 7.70 13.32
C VAL A 131 3.56 6.60 12.92
N ASP A 132 2.36 7.01 12.48
CA ASP A 132 1.30 6.13 11.97
C ASP A 132 1.22 6.33 10.45
N LEU A 133 1.65 5.33 9.69
CA LEU A 133 1.74 5.37 8.23
C LEU A 133 0.50 4.70 7.62
N GLY A 134 -0.33 5.49 6.93
CA GLY A 134 -1.65 5.08 6.47
C GLY A 134 -2.69 5.22 7.58
N ALA A 135 -2.64 6.33 8.31
CA ALA A 135 -3.43 6.52 9.53
C ALA A 135 -4.95 6.60 9.31
N GLY A 136 -5.41 6.86 8.09
CA GLY A 136 -6.83 7.07 7.80
C GLY A 136 -7.42 8.18 8.66
N GLU A 137 -8.57 7.92 9.30
CA GLU A 137 -9.21 8.83 10.27
C GLU A 137 -8.45 8.95 11.60
N GLY A 138 -7.41 8.11 11.81
CA GLY A 138 -6.53 8.16 12.96
C GLY A 138 -7.03 7.47 14.21
N THR A 139 -7.81 6.44 14.09
CA THR A 139 -8.27 5.67 15.27
C THR A 139 -7.08 5.24 16.15
N LEU A 140 -6.03 4.70 15.53
CA LEU A 140 -4.82 4.26 16.23
C LEU A 140 -3.97 5.45 16.68
N ALA A 141 -3.79 6.45 15.80
CA ALA A 141 -3.05 7.67 16.12
C ALA A 141 -3.62 8.41 17.33
N GLN A 142 -4.95 8.50 17.44
CA GLN A 142 -5.61 9.13 18.60
C GLN A 142 -5.45 8.31 19.88
N LEU A 143 -5.49 6.98 19.80
CA LEU A 143 -5.21 6.12 20.97
C LEU A 143 -3.78 6.34 21.47
N LEU A 144 -2.80 6.38 20.56
CA LEU A 144 -1.41 6.69 20.90
C LEU A 144 -1.24 8.09 21.48
N ALA A 145 -1.96 9.09 20.95
CA ALA A 145 -1.87 10.48 21.40
C ALA A 145 -2.28 10.67 22.88
N LYS A 146 -3.09 9.76 23.42
CA LYS A 146 -3.43 9.76 24.86
C LYS A 146 -2.20 9.58 25.77
N ARG A 147 -1.12 9.01 25.25
CA ARG A 147 0.04 8.62 26.05
C ARG A 147 1.38 9.10 25.48
N ALA A 148 1.55 9.04 24.17
CA ALA A 148 2.80 9.39 23.50
C ALA A 148 3.14 10.88 23.64
N LYS A 149 4.43 11.21 23.61
CA LYS A 149 4.90 12.59 23.55
C LYS A 149 4.42 13.32 22.31
N LYS A 150 4.48 12.63 21.18
CA LYS A 150 4.04 13.14 19.88
C LYS A 150 3.63 11.98 18.98
N VAL A 151 2.59 12.20 18.20
CA VAL A 151 2.16 11.28 17.12
C VAL A 151 2.12 12.06 15.82
N ILE A 152 2.70 11.49 14.75
CA ILE A 152 2.62 12.01 13.39
C ILE A 152 1.83 10.99 12.60
N ALA A 153 0.63 11.37 12.17
CA ALA A 153 -0.25 10.56 11.34
C ALA A 153 -0.06 10.96 9.87
N VAL A 154 0.23 9.98 9.01
CA VAL A 154 0.45 10.20 7.59
C VAL A 154 -0.60 9.43 6.80
N ASP A 155 -1.31 10.11 5.88
CA ASP A 155 -2.23 9.48 4.95
C ASP A 155 -2.15 10.16 3.58
N SER A 156 -2.38 9.40 2.52
CA SER A 156 -2.35 9.91 1.15
C SER A 156 -3.63 10.66 0.77
N SER A 157 -4.75 10.36 1.43
CA SER A 157 -6.04 10.99 1.20
C SER A 157 -6.15 12.32 1.93
N GLU A 158 -6.29 13.41 1.17
CA GLU A 158 -6.52 14.74 1.72
C GLU A 158 -7.72 14.77 2.67
N LYS A 159 -8.81 14.09 2.30
CA LYS A 159 -10.03 14.04 3.13
C LYS A 159 -9.84 13.25 4.42
N MET A 160 -9.04 12.19 4.43
CA MET A 160 -8.70 11.46 5.64
C MET A 160 -7.85 12.34 6.57
N VAL A 161 -6.88 13.04 6.02
CA VAL A 161 -6.03 13.98 6.75
C VAL A 161 -6.87 15.11 7.37
N GLU A 162 -7.74 15.74 6.58
CA GLU A 162 -8.62 16.80 7.06
C GLU A 162 -9.56 16.31 8.17
N PHE A 163 -10.23 15.18 7.93
CA PHE A 163 -11.15 14.58 8.89
C PHE A 163 -10.45 14.20 10.19
N GLY A 164 -9.31 13.49 10.11
CA GLY A 164 -8.55 13.07 11.27
C GLY A 164 -7.98 14.25 12.07
N ALA A 165 -7.48 15.28 11.37
CA ALA A 165 -7.01 16.51 12.03
C ALA A 165 -8.12 17.27 12.76
N ASN A 166 -9.32 17.31 12.17
CA ASN A 166 -10.49 17.92 12.82
C ASN A 166 -10.87 17.14 14.09
N LEU A 167 -10.96 15.82 13.97
CA LEU A 167 -11.30 14.93 15.08
C LEU A 167 -10.24 15.00 16.20
N ALA A 168 -8.96 15.10 15.88
CA ALA A 168 -7.89 15.30 16.85
C ALA A 168 -8.05 16.62 17.63
N ARG A 169 -8.44 17.70 16.93
CA ARG A 169 -8.72 18.99 17.56
C ARG A 169 -9.96 18.95 18.47
N GLU A 170 -11.03 18.32 18.01
CA GLU A 170 -12.26 18.12 18.81
C GLU A 170 -11.99 17.33 20.09
N HIS A 171 -11.09 16.34 20.03
CA HIS A 171 -10.69 15.52 21.17
C HIS A 171 -9.56 16.14 22.00
N GLY A 172 -9.06 17.32 21.62
CA GLY A 172 -8.04 18.06 22.39
C GLY A 172 -6.62 17.49 22.29
N PHE A 173 -6.29 16.71 21.27
CA PHE A 173 -4.95 16.14 21.08
C PHE A 173 -3.98 17.14 20.44
N ALA A 174 -3.38 18.02 21.22
CA ALA A 174 -2.37 18.97 20.76
C ALA A 174 -1.05 18.30 20.30
N ASN A 175 -0.82 17.05 20.69
CA ASN A 175 0.37 16.24 20.36
C ASN A 175 0.19 15.33 19.14
N LEU A 176 -0.95 15.40 18.42
CA LEU A 176 -1.24 14.65 17.20
C LEU A 176 -1.21 15.57 15.98
N GLU A 177 -0.28 15.31 15.09
CA GLU A 177 -0.08 16.08 13.85
C GLU A 177 -0.40 15.20 12.64
N TYR A 178 -1.29 15.66 11.75
CA TYR A 178 -1.58 15.01 10.47
C TYR A 178 -0.78 15.61 9.34
N ARG A 179 -0.29 14.75 8.44
CA ARG A 179 0.42 15.14 7.22
C ARG A 179 -0.10 14.35 6.03
N GLN A 180 -0.39 15.04 4.94
CA GLN A 180 -0.67 14.37 3.69
C GLN A 180 0.62 13.84 3.08
N GLY A 181 0.63 12.55 2.69
CA GLY A 181 1.79 11.93 2.05
C GLY A 181 1.62 10.45 1.76
N ASN A 182 2.51 9.93 0.92
CA ASN A 182 2.57 8.50 0.59
C ASN A 182 3.39 7.76 1.66
N ILE A 183 2.92 6.60 2.10
CA ILE A 183 3.61 5.75 3.08
C ILE A 183 4.97 5.24 2.59
N GLU A 184 5.17 5.16 1.27
CA GLU A 184 6.45 4.77 0.65
C GLU A 184 7.51 5.91 0.65
N SER A 185 7.07 7.16 0.85
CA SER A 185 7.90 8.35 0.96
C SER A 185 7.26 9.37 1.90
N PRO A 186 7.08 9.03 3.18
CA PRO A 186 6.32 9.85 4.12
C PRO A 186 7.03 11.19 4.36
N PRO A 187 6.28 12.29 4.55
CA PRO A 187 6.83 13.62 4.85
C PRO A 187 7.30 13.70 6.30
N VAL A 188 8.15 12.77 6.71
CA VAL A 188 8.72 12.65 8.05
C VAL A 188 10.25 12.60 7.92
N LYS A 189 10.95 13.39 8.73
CA LYS A 189 12.41 13.39 8.72
C LYS A 189 12.95 12.03 9.19
N PRO A 190 14.07 11.57 8.62
CA PRO A 190 14.74 10.38 9.13
C PRO A 190 15.01 10.47 10.63
N GLU A 191 15.07 9.33 11.28
CA GLU A 191 15.42 9.19 12.71
C GLU A 191 14.60 10.08 13.67
N THR A 192 13.32 10.27 13.36
CA THR A 192 12.39 11.07 14.15
C THR A 192 11.65 10.24 15.21
N ALA A 193 11.26 9.00 14.86
CA ALA A 193 10.32 8.21 15.63
C ALA A 193 10.99 7.11 16.47
N ASP A 194 10.40 6.83 17.60
CA ASP A 194 10.71 5.67 18.43
C ASP A 194 9.83 4.46 18.03
N LEU A 195 8.67 4.73 17.43
CA LEU A 195 7.69 3.75 16.99
C LEU A 195 7.14 4.14 15.63
N ALA A 196 7.15 3.20 14.66
CA ALA A 196 6.48 3.33 13.37
C ALA A 196 5.40 2.25 13.24
N LEU A 197 4.21 2.64 12.82
CA LEU A 197 3.06 1.76 12.67
C LEU A 197 2.59 1.77 11.22
N LEU A 198 2.21 0.59 10.75
CA LEU A 198 1.50 0.34 9.49
C LEU A 198 0.32 -0.58 9.85
N SER A 199 -0.85 0.00 10.04
CA SER A 199 -2.04 -0.75 10.47
C SER A 199 -3.10 -0.73 9.38
N GLN A 200 -3.36 -1.88 8.76
CA GLN A 200 -4.32 -2.04 7.65
C GLN A 200 -4.07 -1.04 6.51
N ALA A 201 -2.79 -0.81 6.20
CA ALA A 201 -2.37 0.20 5.23
C ALA A 201 -1.45 -0.38 4.14
N LEU A 202 -0.69 -1.42 4.48
CA LEU A 202 0.34 -1.94 3.60
C LEU A 202 -0.26 -2.59 2.34
N HIS A 203 -1.44 -3.24 2.46
CA HIS A 203 -2.13 -3.86 1.33
C HIS A 203 -2.68 -2.85 0.30
N HIS A 204 -2.68 -1.55 0.62
CA HIS A 204 -2.99 -0.48 -0.33
C HIS A 204 -1.74 0.14 -0.97
N ALA A 205 -0.53 -0.18 -0.49
CA ALA A 205 0.72 0.34 -1.04
C ALA A 205 0.94 -0.13 -2.49
N GLU A 206 1.60 0.70 -3.29
CA GLU A 206 2.05 0.31 -4.61
C GLU A 206 3.21 -0.70 -4.50
N HIS A 207 4.17 -0.38 -3.61
CA HIS A 207 5.34 -1.19 -3.32
C HIS A 207 5.48 -1.41 -1.80
N PRO A 208 4.88 -2.46 -1.22
CA PRO A 208 4.89 -2.70 0.23
C PRO A 208 6.29 -2.73 0.85
N ALA A 209 7.27 -3.30 0.16
CA ALA A 209 8.66 -3.31 0.61
C ALA A 209 9.24 -1.90 0.77
N ARG A 210 8.85 -0.95 -0.09
CA ARG A 210 9.28 0.47 0.03
C ARG A 210 8.64 1.15 1.24
N ALA A 211 7.38 0.84 1.55
CA ALA A 211 6.73 1.36 2.75
C ALA A 211 7.42 0.87 4.03
N ILE A 212 7.84 -0.40 4.07
CA ILE A 212 8.63 -0.97 5.17
C ILE A 212 10.00 -0.29 5.27
N ALA A 213 10.69 -0.08 4.12
CA ALA A 213 11.97 0.64 4.10
C ALA A 213 11.80 2.11 4.55
N ALA A 214 10.72 2.77 4.19
CA ALA A 214 10.40 4.12 4.66
C ALA A 214 10.15 4.15 6.17
N ALA A 215 9.45 3.15 6.72
CA ALA A 215 9.30 2.99 8.17
C ALA A 215 10.66 2.83 8.88
N PHE A 216 11.59 2.07 8.29
CA PHE A 216 12.96 1.96 8.80
C PHE A 216 13.67 3.32 8.82
N MET A 217 13.55 4.10 7.75
CA MET A 217 14.21 5.41 7.62
C MET A 217 13.72 6.41 8.68
N VAL A 218 12.43 6.46 8.97
CA VAL A 218 11.87 7.41 9.94
C VAL A 218 12.16 7.03 11.40
N LEU A 219 12.48 5.77 11.67
CA LEU A 219 12.82 5.28 13.00
C LEU A 219 14.22 5.71 13.43
N LYS A 220 14.36 6.04 14.71
CA LYS A 220 15.65 6.17 15.39
C LYS A 220 16.30 4.80 15.58
N LYS A 221 17.60 4.78 15.85
CA LYS A 221 18.29 3.56 16.29
C LYS A 221 17.63 3.03 17.59
N GLY A 222 17.30 1.76 17.60
CA GLY A 222 16.53 1.10 18.66
C GLY A 222 15.02 1.35 18.60
N GLY A 223 14.55 2.08 17.59
CA GLY A 223 13.12 2.23 17.32
C GLY A 223 12.50 0.95 16.77
N ARG A 224 11.19 0.80 16.95
CA ARG A 224 10.42 -0.39 16.59
C ARG A 224 9.43 -0.10 15.47
N VAL A 225 9.33 -1.01 14.51
CA VAL A 225 8.20 -1.06 13.58
C VAL A 225 7.19 -2.09 14.04
N VAL A 226 5.90 -1.78 13.84
CA VAL A 226 4.81 -2.75 13.97
C VAL A 226 3.92 -2.65 12.74
N VAL A 227 3.77 -3.75 12.05
CA VAL A 227 2.85 -3.93 10.91
C VAL A 227 1.70 -4.80 11.38
N LEU A 228 0.48 -4.38 11.12
CA LEU A 228 -0.74 -5.16 11.34
C LEU A 228 -1.53 -5.12 10.04
N ASP A 229 -1.64 -6.27 9.36
CA ASP A 229 -2.26 -6.32 8.03
C ASP A 229 -2.99 -7.65 7.79
N LEU A 230 -3.58 -7.83 6.62
CA LEU A 230 -4.25 -9.06 6.25
C LEU A 230 -3.21 -10.15 5.93
N LEU A 231 -3.45 -11.35 6.47
CA LEU A 231 -2.77 -12.54 5.98
C LEU A 231 -3.23 -12.83 4.56
N GLN A 232 -2.36 -13.31 3.71
CA GLN A 232 -2.66 -13.64 2.32
C GLN A 232 -3.93 -14.50 2.19
N HIS A 233 -4.84 -14.09 1.31
CA HIS A 233 -6.12 -14.74 1.07
C HIS A 233 -6.48 -14.75 -0.41
N GLN A 234 -7.61 -15.42 -0.75
CA GLN A 234 -8.06 -15.59 -2.15
C GLN A 234 -9.39 -14.90 -2.44
N PHE A 235 -9.85 -14.01 -1.57
CA PHE A 235 -11.08 -13.26 -1.75
C PHE A 235 -10.84 -12.09 -2.71
N GLU A 236 -10.96 -12.36 -4.02
CA GLU A 236 -10.66 -11.40 -5.09
C GLU A 236 -11.59 -10.18 -5.09
N GLU A 237 -12.82 -10.32 -4.59
CA GLU A 237 -13.78 -9.22 -4.47
C GLU A 237 -13.27 -8.08 -3.56
N ALA A 238 -12.30 -8.33 -2.69
CA ALA A 238 -11.68 -7.30 -1.85
C ALA A 238 -11.11 -6.14 -2.68
N ARG A 239 -10.63 -6.43 -3.89
CA ARG A 239 -10.11 -5.40 -4.81
C ARG A 239 -11.17 -4.39 -5.25
N GLU A 240 -12.39 -4.85 -5.43
CA GLU A 240 -13.52 -3.99 -5.83
C GLU A 240 -14.21 -3.38 -4.60
N LEU A 241 -14.38 -4.15 -3.53
CA LEU A 241 -15.12 -3.75 -2.33
C LEU A 241 -14.33 -2.80 -1.44
N TYR A 242 -13.01 -3.05 -1.29
CA TYR A 242 -12.16 -2.35 -0.32
C TYR A 242 -11.02 -1.59 -0.98
N ALA A 243 -10.88 -1.66 -2.31
CA ALA A 243 -9.79 -1.08 -3.08
C ALA A 243 -8.41 -1.67 -2.73
N ASP A 244 -8.37 -2.95 -2.32
CA ASP A 244 -7.15 -3.64 -1.98
C ASP A 244 -6.30 -3.86 -3.23
N ARG A 245 -5.03 -3.45 -3.18
CA ARG A 245 -4.05 -3.76 -4.23
C ARG A 245 -3.47 -5.16 -4.04
N TRP A 246 -3.24 -5.53 -2.79
CA TRP A 246 -2.71 -6.81 -2.37
C TRP A 246 -3.77 -7.56 -1.57
N LEU A 247 -3.89 -8.86 -1.81
CA LEU A 247 -4.79 -9.72 -1.06
C LEU A 247 -4.10 -10.27 0.21
N GLY A 248 -3.58 -9.34 1.00
CA GLY A 248 -2.78 -9.64 2.17
C GLY A 248 -1.38 -10.16 1.85
N PHE A 249 -0.63 -10.53 2.87
CA PHE A 249 0.78 -10.90 2.78
C PHE A 249 1.06 -12.20 3.50
N SER A 250 2.01 -12.98 2.98
CA SER A 250 2.52 -14.15 3.70
C SER A 250 3.43 -13.73 4.85
N GLU A 251 3.56 -14.57 5.85
CA GLU A 251 4.52 -14.37 6.95
C GLU A 251 5.96 -14.28 6.40
N THR A 252 6.25 -15.07 5.36
CA THR A 252 7.57 -15.10 4.71
C THR A 252 7.89 -13.79 4.00
N ASP A 253 6.92 -13.20 3.27
CA ASP A 253 7.13 -11.93 2.57
C ASP A 253 7.41 -10.79 3.57
N LEU A 254 6.60 -10.70 4.63
CA LEU A 254 6.80 -9.68 5.66
C LEU A 254 8.15 -9.83 6.36
N HIS A 255 8.55 -11.07 6.68
CA HIS A 255 9.85 -11.32 7.27
C HIS A 255 11.00 -10.93 6.34
N ALA A 256 10.91 -11.28 5.05
CA ALA A 256 11.92 -10.95 4.05
C ALA A 256 12.05 -9.42 3.88
N TRP A 257 10.93 -8.69 3.70
CA TRP A 257 10.96 -7.24 3.53
C TRP A 257 11.47 -6.49 4.76
N LEU A 258 11.17 -6.96 5.97
CA LEU A 258 11.73 -6.41 7.20
C LEU A 258 13.24 -6.66 7.27
N THR A 259 13.70 -7.86 6.92
CA THR A 259 15.12 -8.21 6.87
C THR A 259 15.87 -7.34 5.85
N ASP A 260 15.33 -7.22 4.64
CA ASP A 260 15.92 -6.44 3.55
C ASP A 260 16.00 -4.94 3.88
N ALA A 261 15.03 -4.42 4.63
CA ALA A 261 15.05 -3.05 5.12
C ALA A 261 16.09 -2.81 6.24
N GLY A 262 16.64 -3.87 6.85
CA GLY A 262 17.67 -3.80 7.89
C GLY A 262 17.15 -3.95 9.32
N PHE A 263 15.89 -4.35 9.51
CA PHE A 263 15.36 -4.64 10.84
C PHE A 263 15.99 -5.90 11.44
N ARG A 264 16.04 -5.97 12.77
CA ARG A 264 16.52 -7.10 13.58
C ARG A 264 15.42 -7.52 14.55
N ASP A 265 15.60 -8.65 15.21
CA ASP A 265 14.64 -9.21 16.17
C ASP A 265 13.21 -9.24 15.58
N ILE A 266 13.14 -9.77 14.34
CA ILE A 266 11.91 -9.81 13.57
C ILE A 266 11.03 -10.93 14.08
N GLU A 267 9.78 -10.61 14.39
CA GLU A 267 8.74 -11.56 14.73
C GLU A 267 7.56 -11.35 13.78
N VAL A 268 7.05 -12.45 13.21
CA VAL A 268 5.84 -12.44 12.38
C VAL A 268 4.91 -13.51 12.92
N THR A 269 3.65 -13.17 13.12
CA THR A 269 2.66 -14.09 13.66
C THR A 269 1.25 -13.77 13.16
N VAL A 270 0.46 -14.81 12.94
CA VAL A 270 -0.98 -14.67 12.71
C VAL A 270 -1.67 -14.47 14.05
N CYS A 271 -2.24 -13.28 14.27
CA CYS A 271 -2.74 -12.85 15.58
C CYS A 271 -4.27 -12.90 15.72
N ALA A 272 -5.01 -12.92 14.63
CA ALA A 272 -6.47 -12.96 14.68
C ALA A 272 -7.07 -13.64 13.46
N ARG A 273 -8.32 -14.15 13.63
CA ARG A 273 -9.17 -14.63 12.56
C ARG A 273 -10.58 -14.12 12.77
N GLU A 274 -11.18 -13.53 11.74
CA GLU A 274 -12.54 -13.04 11.78
C GLU A 274 -13.54 -14.21 11.80
N LYS A 275 -14.63 -14.00 12.55
CA LYS A 275 -15.72 -15.00 12.64
C LYS A 275 -16.65 -14.97 11.43
N GLU A 276 -16.84 -13.78 10.85
CA GLU A 276 -17.70 -13.56 9.70
C GLU A 276 -16.97 -13.89 8.39
N PRO A 277 -17.65 -14.44 7.40
CA PRO A 277 -17.08 -14.64 6.07
C PRO A 277 -16.57 -13.30 5.45
N PRO A 278 -15.46 -13.35 4.73
CA PRO A 278 -14.69 -14.49 4.25
C PRO A 278 -13.65 -15.03 5.25
N HIS A 279 -13.79 -14.75 6.55
CA HIS A 279 -12.93 -15.24 7.63
C HIS A 279 -11.47 -14.76 7.49
N PHE A 280 -11.28 -13.49 7.18
CA PHE A 280 -9.96 -12.89 7.09
C PHE A 280 -9.12 -13.20 8.32
N GLN A 281 -7.84 -13.41 8.09
CA GLN A 281 -6.87 -13.52 9.16
C GLN A 281 -5.98 -12.28 9.17
N THR A 282 -5.56 -11.88 10.34
CA THR A 282 -4.67 -10.74 10.54
C THR A 282 -3.29 -11.24 10.90
N VAL A 283 -2.29 -10.79 10.18
CA VAL A 283 -0.88 -11.01 10.46
C VAL A 283 -0.29 -9.75 11.11
N MET A 284 0.54 -9.98 12.12
CA MET A 284 1.32 -8.94 12.78
C MET A 284 2.81 -9.22 12.56
N ALA A 285 3.56 -8.19 12.18
CA ALA A 285 5.01 -8.27 12.08
C ALA A 285 5.65 -7.11 12.85
N THR A 286 6.78 -7.36 13.49
CA THR A 286 7.56 -6.36 14.23
C THR A 286 9.05 -6.55 14.01
N GLY A 287 9.82 -5.48 14.17
CA GLY A 287 11.27 -5.50 14.10
C GLY A 287 11.89 -4.27 14.76
N LEU A 288 13.16 -4.36 15.13
CA LEU A 288 13.97 -3.28 15.72
C LEU A 288 14.95 -2.73 14.68
N LYS A 289 15.06 -1.40 14.64
CA LYS A 289 16.13 -0.72 13.88
C LYS A 289 17.46 -0.74 14.59
#